data_19ee5f4b0f783f86f4192cd3ca19d44f
#
_entry.id   19ee5f4b0f783f86f4192cd3ca19d44f
#
_cell.length_a   1.000
_cell.length_b   1.000
_cell.length_c   1.000
_cell.angle_alpha   90.00
_cell.angle_beta   90.00
_cell.angle_gamma   90.00
#
_symmetry.space_group_name_H-M   'P 1'
#
loop_
_entity.id
_entity.type
_entity.pdbx_description
1 polymer ?
#
loop_
_entity_poly.entity_id
_entity_poly.type
_entity_poly.pdbx_seq_one_letter_code
_entity_poly.pdbx_strand_id
1 'polypeptide(L)'
;MRIAFDLDNTLIRSEYAFALEAPKRRFWARLLGKEALRAGTVELCEYCRAQGWEVWVYTTSYRSAGYIRRLFWLHGIRLAGVVNQARHDREVTVRSTKYPPQFGINLLIDDSEGVRLEAERYGFTMLVVSPTDANWVANVKARL
;
A
#
# COMPACT_ATOMS: atom_id res chain seq x y z
N MET A 1 5.01 14.11 5.41
CA MET A 1 4.59 12.84 6.02
C MET A 1 4.75 11.72 4.98
N ARG A 2 5.14 10.51 5.41
CA ARG A 2 5.19 9.31 4.57
C ARG A 2 4.05 8.38 4.95
N ILE A 3 3.22 8.04 3.96
CA ILE A 3 2.13 7.07 4.12
C ILE A 3 2.47 5.84 3.31
N ALA A 4 2.43 4.67 3.92
CA ALA A 4 2.62 3.41 3.24
C ALA A 4 1.32 2.61 3.18
N PHE A 5 1.13 1.92 2.08
CA PHE A 5 0.04 1.00 1.86
C PHE A 5 0.57 -0.43 1.76
N ASP A 6 -0.12 -1.37 2.39
CA ASP A 6 0.03 -2.77 2.07
C ASP A 6 -0.52 -3.10 0.67
N LEU A 7 -0.23 -4.27 0.13
CA LEU A 7 -0.72 -4.70 -1.16
C LEU A 7 -1.83 -5.75 -1.06
N ASP A 8 -1.50 -6.95 -0.62
CA ASP A 8 -2.42 -8.09 -0.67
C ASP A 8 -3.62 -7.87 0.25
N ASN A 9 -4.84 -8.01 -0.29
CA ASN A 9 -6.12 -7.71 0.37
C ASN A 9 -6.35 -6.24 0.76
N THR A 10 -5.36 -5.37 0.62
CA THR A 10 -5.50 -3.92 0.81
C THR A 10 -5.72 -3.22 -0.52
N LEU A 11 -4.76 -3.31 -1.44
CA LEU A 11 -4.78 -2.67 -2.75
C LEU A 11 -4.81 -3.65 -3.92
N ILE A 12 -4.46 -4.92 -3.70
CA ILE A 12 -4.44 -5.98 -4.71
C ILE A 12 -5.32 -7.14 -4.21
N ARG A 13 -6.10 -7.74 -5.11
CA ARG A 13 -6.87 -8.95 -4.79
C ARG A 13 -5.92 -10.10 -4.46
N SER A 14 -6.19 -10.77 -3.34
CA SER A 14 -5.57 -12.01 -2.95
C SER A 14 -6.66 -13.01 -2.54
N GLU A 15 -7.12 -12.97 -1.30
CA GLU A 15 -8.21 -13.83 -0.82
C GLU A 15 -9.58 -13.20 -1.02
N TYR A 16 -9.65 -11.88 -1.11
CA TYR A 16 -10.89 -11.11 -1.22
C TYR A 16 -11.04 -10.48 -2.60
N ALA A 17 -12.28 -10.46 -3.10
CA ALA A 17 -12.65 -9.76 -4.32
C ALA A 17 -13.24 -8.39 -3.99
N PHE A 18 -12.69 -7.32 -4.55
CA PHE A 18 -13.23 -5.96 -4.52
C PHE A 18 -13.15 -5.35 -5.92
N ALA A 19 -13.82 -4.23 -6.15
CA ALA A 19 -13.75 -3.51 -7.42
C ALA A 19 -12.33 -3.05 -7.71
N LEU A 20 -11.95 -3.05 -8.99
CA LEU A 20 -10.61 -2.70 -9.44
C LEU A 20 -10.60 -1.39 -10.22
N GLU A 21 -9.48 -0.67 -10.16
CA GLU A 21 -9.19 0.48 -11.00
C GLU A 21 -9.02 0.07 -12.46
N ALA A 22 -9.53 0.91 -13.37
CA ALA A 22 -9.10 0.85 -14.76
C ALA A 22 -7.71 1.49 -14.90
N PRO A 23 -6.75 0.86 -15.57
CA PRO A 23 -5.42 1.45 -15.74
C PRO A 23 -5.50 2.72 -16.62
N LYS A 24 -4.79 3.78 -16.24
CA LYS A 24 -4.67 5.00 -17.05
C LYS A 24 -3.87 4.74 -18.34
N ARG A 25 -2.88 3.86 -18.29
CA ARG A 25 -1.99 3.49 -19.42
C ARG A 25 -2.44 2.18 -20.04
N ARG A 26 -3.60 2.19 -20.72
CA ARG A 26 -4.28 0.98 -21.22
C ARG A 26 -3.43 0.13 -22.16
N PHE A 27 -2.69 0.76 -23.08
CA PHE A 27 -1.80 0.04 -24.00
C PHE A 27 -0.72 -0.74 -23.25
N TRP A 28 -0.02 -0.07 -22.34
CA TRP A 28 1.04 -0.68 -21.52
C TRP A 28 0.48 -1.72 -20.56
N ALA A 29 -0.72 -1.52 -20.03
CA ALA A 29 -1.38 -2.48 -19.17
C ALA A 29 -1.71 -3.79 -19.91
N ARG A 30 -2.03 -3.74 -21.18
CA ARG A 30 -2.23 -4.96 -21.99
C ARG A 30 -0.95 -5.78 -22.17
N LEU A 31 0.20 -5.11 -22.29
CA LEU A 31 1.49 -5.77 -22.49
C LEU A 31 2.16 -6.20 -21.17
N LEU A 32 2.05 -5.40 -20.13
CA LEU A 32 2.84 -5.51 -18.92
C LEU A 32 2.00 -5.77 -17.66
N GLY A 33 0.70 -5.53 -17.71
CA GLY A 33 -0.19 -5.64 -16.55
C GLY A 33 -0.57 -7.07 -16.27
N LYS A 34 -0.21 -7.56 -15.08
CA LYS A 34 -0.64 -8.87 -14.57
C LYS A 34 -1.68 -8.74 -13.46
N GLU A 35 -1.64 -7.63 -12.74
CA GLU A 35 -2.50 -7.30 -11.62
C GLU A 35 -3.06 -5.89 -11.80
N ALA A 36 -4.16 -5.57 -11.10
CA ALA A 36 -4.74 -4.24 -11.06
C ALA A 36 -4.95 -3.80 -9.60
N LEU A 37 -4.98 -2.49 -9.38
CA LEU A 37 -5.19 -1.91 -8.07
C LEU A 37 -6.68 -1.86 -7.72
N ARG A 38 -7.00 -1.90 -6.43
CA ARG A 38 -8.34 -1.69 -5.88
C ARG A 38 -8.89 -0.34 -6.31
N ALA A 39 -10.17 -0.30 -6.67
CA ALA A 39 -10.89 0.94 -6.97
C ALA A 39 -10.80 1.93 -5.80
N GLY A 40 -10.52 3.20 -6.12
CA GLY A 40 -10.28 4.26 -5.15
C GLY A 40 -8.81 4.47 -4.76
N THR A 41 -7.90 3.57 -5.15
CA THR A 41 -6.46 3.72 -4.87
C THR A 41 -5.90 4.99 -5.51
N VAL A 42 -6.25 5.27 -6.75
CA VAL A 42 -5.79 6.47 -7.46
C VAL A 42 -6.27 7.73 -6.73
N GLU A 43 -7.55 7.80 -6.39
CA GLU A 43 -8.14 8.91 -5.65
C GLU A 43 -7.42 9.18 -4.32
N LEU A 44 -7.16 8.13 -3.54
CA LEU A 44 -6.51 8.27 -2.24
C LEU A 44 -5.04 8.69 -2.39
N CYS A 45 -4.32 8.14 -3.37
CA CYS A 45 -2.94 8.54 -3.64
C CYS A 45 -2.85 10.00 -4.14
N GLU A 46 -3.79 10.44 -4.97
CA GLU A 46 -3.88 11.84 -5.42
C GLU A 46 -4.18 12.77 -4.24
N TYR A 47 -5.09 12.37 -3.34
CA TYR A 47 -5.35 13.11 -2.10
C TYR A 47 -4.09 13.24 -1.25
N CYS A 48 -3.37 12.17 -0.98
CA CYS A 48 -2.12 12.21 -0.20
C CYS A 48 -1.08 13.14 -0.84
N ARG A 49 -0.94 13.08 -2.16
CA ARG A 49 0.00 13.96 -2.90
C ARG A 49 -0.40 15.43 -2.85
N ALA A 50 -1.69 15.73 -2.90
CA ALA A 50 -2.19 17.10 -2.75
C ALA A 50 -1.89 17.69 -1.37
N GLN A 51 -1.77 16.86 -0.34
CA GLN A 51 -1.29 17.25 0.99
C GLN A 51 0.24 17.37 1.09
N GLY A 52 0.97 17.12 0.01
CA GLY A 52 2.44 17.10 0.02
C GLY A 52 3.05 15.85 0.67
N TRP A 53 2.29 14.77 0.78
CA TRP A 53 2.76 13.54 1.42
C TRP A 53 3.38 12.58 0.42
N GLU A 54 4.38 11.83 0.88
CA GLU A 54 5.01 10.76 0.10
C GLU A 54 4.19 9.48 0.19
N VAL A 55 3.85 8.90 -0.96
CA VAL A 55 3.15 7.62 -1.05
C VAL A 55 4.16 6.50 -1.22
N TRP A 56 4.12 5.55 -0.30
CA TRP A 56 4.97 4.36 -0.24
C TRP A 56 4.14 3.08 -0.31
N VAL A 57 4.79 1.98 -0.64
CA VAL A 57 4.26 0.61 -0.45
C VAL A 57 5.12 -0.12 0.56
N TYR A 58 4.47 -0.83 1.48
CA TYR A 58 5.13 -1.75 2.40
C TYR A 58 4.38 -3.08 2.43
N THR A 59 4.94 -4.09 1.81
CA THR A 59 4.32 -5.40 1.62
C THR A 59 5.20 -6.54 2.12
N THR A 60 4.59 -7.62 2.59
CA THR A 60 5.26 -8.88 2.93
C THR A 60 5.47 -9.77 1.71
N SER A 61 5.06 -9.33 0.53
CA SER A 61 5.27 -10.07 -0.71
C SER A 61 6.72 -9.90 -1.21
N TYR A 62 7.20 -10.92 -1.94
CA TYR A 62 8.50 -10.89 -2.63
C TYR A 62 8.44 -10.27 -4.03
N ARG A 63 7.30 -9.64 -4.42
CA ARG A 63 7.26 -8.86 -5.67
C ARG A 63 8.41 -7.86 -5.69
N SER A 64 9.13 -7.77 -6.82
CA SER A 64 10.24 -6.81 -6.93
C SER A 64 9.75 -5.37 -6.84
N ALA A 65 10.60 -4.48 -6.32
CA ALA A 65 10.29 -3.06 -6.25
C ALA A 65 9.99 -2.48 -7.65
N GLY A 66 10.68 -2.94 -8.69
CA GLY A 66 10.43 -2.54 -10.07
C GLY A 66 9.05 -2.95 -10.57
N TYR A 67 8.61 -4.16 -10.25
CA TYR A 67 7.26 -4.64 -10.57
C TYR A 67 6.19 -3.79 -9.88
N ILE A 68 6.35 -3.55 -8.58
CA ILE A 68 5.40 -2.75 -7.79
C ILE A 68 5.32 -1.32 -8.34
N ARG A 69 6.47 -0.68 -8.61
CA ARG A 69 6.52 0.67 -9.20
C ARG A 69 5.84 0.71 -10.56
N ARG A 70 6.03 -0.30 -11.40
CA ARG A 70 5.39 -0.41 -12.72
C ARG A 70 3.88 -0.56 -12.59
N LEU A 71 3.39 -1.40 -11.67
CA LEU A 71 1.97 -1.57 -11.41
C LEU A 71 1.30 -0.21 -11.07
N PHE A 72 1.88 0.55 -10.16
CA PHE A 72 1.36 1.88 -9.80
C PHE A 72 1.48 2.89 -10.95
N TRP A 73 2.58 2.84 -11.69
CA TRP A 73 2.78 3.68 -12.87
C TRP A 73 1.71 3.44 -13.95
N LEU A 74 1.28 2.20 -14.16
CA LEU A 74 0.19 1.87 -15.07
C LEU A 74 -1.13 2.57 -14.69
N HIS A 75 -1.31 2.90 -13.41
CA HIS A 75 -2.46 3.64 -12.87
C HIS A 75 -2.18 5.15 -12.72
N GLY A 76 -1.04 5.64 -13.21
CA GLY A 76 -0.66 7.05 -13.13
C GLY A 76 -0.12 7.48 -11.76
N ILE A 77 0.25 6.54 -10.90
CA ILE A 77 0.77 6.81 -9.56
C ILE A 77 2.30 6.64 -9.54
N ARG A 78 3.01 7.62 -9.00
CA ARG A 78 4.44 7.54 -8.72
C ARG A 78 4.67 7.30 -7.24
N LEU A 79 5.31 6.17 -6.92
CA LEU A 79 5.70 5.84 -5.54
C LEU A 79 7.02 6.50 -5.16
N ALA A 80 7.06 7.10 -3.97
CA ALA A 80 8.29 7.63 -3.37
C ALA A 80 9.20 6.49 -2.88
N GLY A 81 8.63 5.42 -2.33
CA GLY A 81 9.38 4.26 -1.86
C GLY A 81 8.61 2.95 -1.92
N VAL A 82 9.37 1.86 -1.88
CA VAL A 82 8.84 0.49 -1.79
C VAL A 82 9.66 -0.29 -0.78
N VAL A 83 8.98 -0.92 0.16
CA VAL A 83 9.52 -1.94 1.06
C VAL A 83 8.80 -3.24 0.78
N ASN A 84 9.49 -4.18 0.14
CA ASN A 84 9.03 -5.55 -0.04
C ASN A 84 9.65 -6.46 1.03
N GLN A 85 9.29 -7.73 1.05
CA GLN A 85 9.81 -8.65 2.07
C GLN A 85 11.35 -8.75 2.02
N ALA A 86 11.95 -8.81 0.84
CA ALA A 86 13.41 -8.89 0.72
C ALA A 86 14.14 -7.66 1.30
N ARG A 87 13.57 -6.47 1.16
CA ARG A 87 14.08 -5.25 1.78
C ARG A 87 13.88 -5.24 3.28
N HIS A 88 12.70 -5.67 3.74
CA HIS A 88 12.40 -5.82 5.17
C HIS A 88 13.43 -6.74 5.84
N ASP A 89 13.63 -7.95 5.29
CA ASP A 89 14.54 -8.96 5.86
C ASP A 89 15.98 -8.45 5.96
N ARG A 90 16.39 -7.59 5.03
CA ARG A 90 17.75 -7.02 5.00
C ARG A 90 17.95 -5.86 5.97
N GLU A 91 16.94 -5.01 6.16
CA GLU A 91 17.08 -3.71 6.82
C GLU A 91 16.41 -3.63 8.20
N VAL A 92 15.47 -4.52 8.51
CA VAL A 92 14.75 -4.53 9.78
C VAL A 92 15.32 -5.60 10.72
N THR A 93 15.78 -5.18 11.89
CA THR A 93 16.31 -6.08 12.93
C THR A 93 15.26 -6.45 13.99
N VAL A 94 14.18 -5.69 14.07
CA VAL A 94 13.06 -5.97 14.98
C VAL A 94 12.29 -7.17 14.46
N ARG A 95 12.00 -8.13 15.34
CA ARG A 95 11.21 -9.32 14.98
C ARG A 95 9.73 -8.95 14.84
N SER A 96 9.36 -8.52 13.65
CA SER A 96 8.02 -8.07 13.30
C SER A 96 7.69 -8.41 11.85
N THR A 97 6.41 -8.49 11.53
CA THR A 97 5.92 -8.63 10.15
C THR A 97 6.20 -7.36 9.35
N LYS A 98 5.96 -6.19 9.97
CA LYS A 98 6.27 -4.87 9.42
C LYS A 98 6.80 -3.95 10.51
N TYR A 99 7.74 -3.08 10.15
CA TYR A 99 8.27 -2.07 11.06
C TYR A 99 8.47 -0.72 10.34
N PRO A 100 7.37 0.04 10.13
CA PRO A 100 7.37 1.32 9.42
C PRO A 100 8.39 2.35 9.91
N PRO A 101 8.70 2.47 11.24
CA PRO A 101 9.66 3.44 11.73
C PRO A 101 11.05 3.33 11.10
N GLN A 102 11.51 2.11 10.75
CA GLN A 102 12.81 1.89 10.09
C GLN A 102 12.96 2.70 8.79
N PHE A 103 11.85 2.96 8.11
CA PHE A 103 11.82 3.64 6.81
C PHE A 103 11.29 5.07 6.91
N GLY A 104 11.13 5.60 8.13
CA GLY A 104 10.55 6.92 8.37
C GLY A 104 9.09 7.03 7.91
N ILE A 105 8.38 5.91 7.84
CA ILE A 105 6.95 5.87 7.50
C ILE A 105 6.16 6.27 8.75
N ASN A 106 5.32 7.29 8.60
CA ASN A 106 4.54 7.86 9.69
C ASN A 106 3.21 7.13 9.89
N LEU A 107 2.64 6.59 8.81
CA LEU A 107 1.36 5.89 8.84
C LEU A 107 1.38 4.70 7.87
N LEU A 108 0.96 3.55 8.36
CA LEU A 108 0.72 2.35 7.56
C LEU A 108 -0.79 2.12 7.39
N ILE A 109 -1.23 1.82 6.17
CA ILE A 109 -2.59 1.41 5.85
C ILE A 109 -2.55 -0.05 5.40
N ASP A 110 -3.22 -0.93 6.13
CA ASP A 110 -3.09 -2.38 6.03
C ASP A 110 -4.41 -3.06 6.42
N ASP A 111 -4.70 -4.25 5.90
CA ASP A 111 -5.89 -5.01 6.29
C ASP A 111 -5.64 -5.95 7.48
N SER A 112 -4.39 -6.18 7.85
CA SER A 112 -3.99 -7.18 8.82
C SER A 112 -4.18 -6.75 10.27
N GLU A 113 -5.03 -7.44 10.99
CA GLU A 113 -5.19 -7.29 12.43
C GLU A 113 -3.91 -7.72 13.20
N GLY A 114 -3.16 -8.69 12.66
CA GLY A 114 -1.87 -9.09 13.22
C GLY A 114 -0.84 -7.94 13.21
N VAL A 115 -0.78 -7.19 12.11
CA VAL A 115 0.07 -6.00 12.01
C VAL A 115 -0.42 -4.87 12.93
N ARG A 116 -1.74 -4.77 13.17
CA ARG A 116 -2.30 -3.83 14.16
C ARG A 116 -1.80 -4.13 15.58
N LEU A 117 -1.77 -5.39 15.97
CA LEU A 117 -1.21 -5.78 17.27
C LEU A 117 0.29 -5.47 17.36
N GLU A 118 1.04 -5.63 16.27
CA GLU A 118 2.44 -5.22 16.20
C GLU A 118 2.58 -3.69 16.32
N ALA A 119 1.67 -2.92 15.72
CA ALA A 119 1.67 -1.47 15.84
C ALA A 119 1.52 -1.00 17.29
N GLU A 120 0.63 -1.62 18.05
CA GLU A 120 0.49 -1.38 19.48
C GLU A 120 1.75 -1.77 20.25
N ARG A 121 2.32 -2.94 19.96
CA ARG A 121 3.50 -3.47 20.64
C ARG A 121 4.76 -2.65 20.39
N TYR A 122 4.96 -2.17 19.16
CA TYR A 122 6.18 -1.49 18.74
C TYR A 122 6.02 0.03 18.58
N GLY A 123 4.82 0.56 18.87
CA GLY A 123 4.59 2.00 18.92
C GLY A 123 4.60 2.72 17.58
N PHE A 124 4.04 2.13 16.53
CA PHE A 124 3.85 2.82 15.26
C PHE A 124 2.37 3.01 14.92
N THR A 125 2.07 3.97 14.07
CA THR A 125 0.69 4.31 13.70
C THR A 125 0.24 3.54 12.47
N MET A 126 -0.95 2.93 12.54
CA MET A 126 -1.59 2.34 11.38
C MET A 126 -3.10 2.52 11.37
N LEU A 127 -3.69 2.38 10.19
CA LEU A 127 -5.12 2.30 9.97
C LEU A 127 -5.45 0.93 9.37
N VAL A 128 -6.38 0.22 10.00
CA VAL A 128 -6.90 -1.04 9.45
C VAL A 128 -7.99 -0.72 8.42
N VAL A 129 -7.89 -1.36 7.25
CA VAL A 129 -8.85 -1.23 6.14
C VAL A 129 -9.40 -2.61 5.80
N SER A 130 -10.71 -2.80 5.98
CA SER A 130 -11.34 -4.05 5.57
C SER A 130 -11.33 -4.23 4.05
N PRO A 131 -10.96 -5.39 3.52
CA PRO A 131 -11.06 -5.67 2.08
C PRO A 131 -12.52 -5.66 1.58
N THR A 132 -13.50 -5.82 2.46
CA THR A 132 -14.94 -5.79 2.12
C THR A 132 -15.59 -4.41 2.26
N ASP A 133 -14.86 -3.40 2.73
CA ASP A 133 -15.38 -2.04 2.86
C ASP A 133 -15.46 -1.34 1.50
N ALA A 134 -16.68 -1.13 1.00
CA ALA A 134 -16.90 -0.41 -0.26
C ALA A 134 -16.59 1.11 -0.14
N ASN A 135 -16.64 1.67 1.06
CA ASN A 135 -16.41 3.09 1.34
C ASN A 135 -15.00 3.36 1.91
N TRP A 136 -14.07 2.43 1.73
CA TRP A 136 -12.77 2.46 2.36
C TRP A 136 -11.98 3.76 2.15
N VAL A 137 -12.08 4.39 0.97
CA VAL A 137 -11.38 5.66 0.68
C VAL A 137 -11.90 6.78 1.55
N ALA A 138 -13.24 6.93 1.65
CA ALA A 138 -13.86 7.95 2.50
C ALA A 138 -13.51 7.72 3.98
N ASN A 139 -13.56 6.45 4.41
CA ASN A 139 -13.24 6.06 5.79
C ASN A 139 -11.77 6.32 6.14
N VAL A 140 -10.85 6.08 5.21
CA VAL A 140 -9.43 6.41 5.38
C VAL A 140 -9.25 7.92 5.44
N LYS A 141 -9.78 8.67 4.46
CA LYS A 141 -9.67 10.14 4.43
C LYS A 141 -10.19 10.81 5.69
N ALA A 142 -11.27 10.30 6.27
CA ALA A 142 -11.84 10.83 7.52
C ALA A 142 -10.95 10.63 8.75
N ARG A 143 -9.92 9.77 8.63
CA ARG A 143 -8.98 9.41 9.72
C ARG A 143 -7.55 9.92 9.47
N LEU A 144 -7.32 10.57 8.33
CA LEU A 144 -6.06 11.24 7.98
C LEU A 144 -6.06 12.70 8.46
#